data_5b61a47a852f814c40fb5c5cb6b9454f
#
_entry.id   5b61a47a852f814c40fb5c5cb6b9454f
#
_cell.length_a   1.000
_cell.length_b   1.000
_cell.length_c   1.000
_cell.angle_alpha   90.00
_cell.angle_beta   90.00
_cell.angle_gamma   90.00
#
_symmetry.space_group_name_H-M   'P 1'
#
loop_
_entity.id
_entity.type
_entity.pdbx_description
1 polymer ?
#
loop_
_entity_poly.entity_id
_entity_poly.type
_entity_poly.pdbx_seq_one_letter_code
_entity_poly.pdbx_strand_id
1 'polypeptide(L)'
;MHAEALEVAKAISNHLTPTTKAYHEIWLDDGDGEKQKVTIDPETEIEPIYGKTYLPRKLKTVVVLPPNNDVDLYANDLGFIAIIEDDKIIGYNVTVGGGMGMSHNQEKTFPRLADILGFCLPDQVTDVAEKIVTTQRDYGDRTDRKHARLKYTIEDRGLDWFRNEVESRLGYQLAEARPFHFEHNGDRYGWVDDENGNSHLTLYIQNGCVLDQEAFPMRTGLREIAKIHEGDFRLTGNQNLIIANISPI
;
A
#
# COMPACT_ATOMS: atom_id res chain seq x y z
N MET A 1 -8.89 -3.52 -16.89
CA MET A 1 -7.58 -3.22 -16.25
C MET A 1 -7.73 -2.54 -14.87
N HIS A 2 -8.29 -1.32 -14.73
CA HIS A 2 -8.39 -0.65 -13.41
C HIS A 2 -9.18 -1.47 -12.40
N ALA A 3 -10.33 -2.03 -12.77
CA ALA A 3 -11.11 -2.89 -11.89
C ALA A 3 -10.33 -4.15 -11.47
N GLU A 4 -9.59 -4.76 -12.40
CA GLU A 4 -8.76 -5.93 -12.15
C GLU A 4 -7.60 -5.60 -11.20
N ALA A 5 -6.88 -4.49 -11.41
CA ALA A 5 -5.84 -4.03 -10.50
C ALA A 5 -6.38 -3.72 -9.08
N LEU A 6 -7.59 -3.16 -9.00
CA LEU A 6 -8.28 -2.93 -7.72
C LEU A 6 -8.63 -4.25 -7.02
N GLU A 7 -9.10 -5.25 -7.75
CA GLU A 7 -9.39 -6.58 -7.16
C GLU A 7 -8.12 -7.27 -6.65
N VAL A 8 -6.98 -7.14 -7.36
CA VAL A 8 -5.69 -7.63 -6.89
C VAL A 8 -5.26 -6.90 -5.60
N ALA A 9 -5.40 -5.57 -5.55
CA ALA A 9 -5.09 -4.81 -4.34
C ALA A 9 -5.96 -5.23 -3.14
N LYS A 10 -7.26 -5.48 -3.37
CA LYS A 10 -8.17 -6.03 -2.35
C LYS A 10 -7.79 -7.45 -1.94
N ALA A 11 -7.42 -8.30 -2.89
CA ALA A 11 -7.00 -9.67 -2.61
C ALA A 11 -5.77 -9.69 -1.71
N ILE A 12 -4.74 -8.86 -2.01
CA ILE A 12 -3.56 -8.69 -1.15
C ILE A 12 -3.97 -8.21 0.24
N SER A 13 -4.80 -7.18 0.33
CA SER A 13 -5.25 -6.60 1.59
C SER A 13 -6.00 -7.63 2.45
N ASN A 14 -6.93 -8.36 1.85
CA ASN A 14 -7.71 -9.39 2.54
C ASN A 14 -6.83 -10.55 3.00
N HIS A 15 -5.92 -11.02 2.13
CA HIS A 15 -5.01 -12.11 2.43
C HIS A 15 -4.05 -11.79 3.57
N LEU A 16 -3.52 -10.55 3.60
CA LEU A 16 -2.57 -10.08 4.62
C LEU A 16 -3.26 -9.51 5.87
N THR A 17 -4.58 -9.44 5.91
CA THR A 17 -5.29 -8.99 7.11
C THR A 17 -5.21 -10.08 8.19
N PRO A 18 -4.80 -9.75 9.43
CA PRO A 18 -4.80 -10.70 10.53
C PRO A 18 -6.18 -11.33 10.72
N THR A 19 -6.21 -12.63 10.89
CA THR A 19 -7.45 -13.41 10.98
C THR A 19 -7.80 -13.82 12.40
N THR A 20 -6.85 -13.72 13.33
CA THR A 20 -7.05 -14.04 14.74
C THR A 20 -7.39 -12.80 15.57
N LYS A 21 -7.86 -13.02 16.78
CA LYS A 21 -8.15 -11.97 17.77
C LYS A 21 -6.93 -11.55 18.59
N ALA A 22 -5.73 -11.96 18.21
CA ALA A 22 -4.49 -11.75 18.95
C ALA A 22 -4.16 -10.27 19.24
N TYR A 23 -4.80 -9.33 18.53
CA TYR A 23 -4.67 -7.90 18.78
C TYR A 23 -5.70 -7.30 19.75
N HIS A 24 -6.70 -8.06 20.16
CA HIS A 24 -7.77 -7.58 21.01
C HIS A 24 -7.68 -8.23 22.38
N GLU A 25 -7.58 -7.41 23.41
CA GLU A 25 -7.70 -7.82 24.79
C GLU A 25 -9.00 -7.28 25.35
N ILE A 26 -9.79 -8.13 25.98
CA ILE A 26 -10.97 -7.73 26.73
C ILE A 26 -10.60 -7.75 28.21
N TRP A 27 -10.74 -6.62 28.87
CA TRP A 27 -10.54 -6.48 30.29
C TRP A 27 -11.90 -6.21 30.94
N LEU A 28 -12.28 -7.01 31.90
CA LEU A 28 -13.44 -6.76 32.75
C LEU A 28 -13.00 -5.90 33.95
N ASP A 29 -13.72 -4.81 34.19
CA ASP A 29 -13.58 -3.98 35.36
C ASP A 29 -14.73 -4.38 36.31
N ASP A 30 -14.41 -4.93 37.48
CA ASP A 30 -15.39 -5.37 38.48
C ASP A 30 -15.85 -4.22 39.38
N GLY A 31 -15.37 -3.00 39.13
CA GLY A 31 -15.73 -1.80 39.91
C GLY A 31 -14.93 -1.63 41.20
N ASP A 32 -14.11 -2.58 41.60
CA ASP A 32 -13.24 -2.51 42.78
C ASP A 32 -11.79 -2.06 42.43
N GLY A 33 -11.56 -1.70 41.17
CA GLY A 33 -10.28 -1.14 40.68
C GLY A 33 -9.28 -2.17 40.18
N GLU A 34 -9.58 -3.45 40.28
CA GLU A 34 -8.81 -4.52 39.65
C GLU A 34 -9.43 -4.92 38.30
N LYS A 35 -8.62 -4.87 37.23
CA LYS A 35 -9.03 -5.31 35.93
C LYS A 35 -8.62 -6.75 35.71
N GLN A 36 -9.58 -7.58 35.38
CA GLN A 36 -9.32 -8.98 35.01
C GLN A 36 -9.30 -9.12 33.49
N LYS A 37 -8.19 -9.62 32.94
CA LYS A 37 -8.11 -9.99 31.55
C LYS A 37 -8.95 -11.21 31.27
N VAL A 38 -9.91 -11.10 30.36
CA VAL A 38 -10.60 -12.27 29.81
C VAL A 38 -9.63 -13.02 28.92
N THR A 39 -8.99 -14.03 29.44
CA THR A 39 -8.09 -14.89 28.67
C THR A 39 -8.92 -15.85 27.82
N ILE A 40 -8.99 -15.59 26.54
CA ILE A 40 -9.10 -16.64 25.54
C ILE A 40 -7.66 -17.17 25.46
N ASP A 41 -7.46 -18.48 25.62
CA ASP A 41 -6.15 -19.11 25.76
C ASP A 41 -5.13 -18.57 24.75
N PRO A 42 -4.13 -17.76 25.16
CA PRO A 42 -3.22 -17.09 24.24
C PRO A 42 -2.26 -18.06 23.51
N GLU A 43 -2.21 -19.33 23.91
CA GLU A 43 -1.38 -20.34 23.24
C GLU A 43 -2.05 -20.92 21.99
N THR A 44 -3.37 -20.74 21.80
CA THR A 44 -4.12 -21.32 20.68
C THR A 44 -4.35 -20.38 19.51
N GLU A 45 -4.13 -19.07 19.65
CA GLU A 45 -4.34 -18.09 18.57
C GLU A 45 -3.02 -17.48 18.07
N ILE A 46 -2.22 -18.27 17.37
CA ILE A 46 -1.06 -17.75 16.64
C ILE A 46 -1.52 -17.32 15.26
N GLU A 47 -1.25 -16.06 14.90
CA GLU A 47 -1.50 -15.55 13.56
C GLU A 47 -0.73 -16.36 12.50
N PRO A 48 -1.39 -16.91 11.48
CA PRO A 48 -0.73 -17.78 10.51
C PRO A 48 0.40 -17.08 9.77
N ILE A 49 0.17 -15.85 9.28
CA ILE A 49 1.16 -15.08 8.52
C ILE A 49 2.14 -14.37 9.45
N TYR A 50 1.66 -13.76 10.53
CA TYR A 50 2.49 -12.88 11.35
C TYR A 50 3.14 -13.59 12.55
N GLY A 51 2.71 -14.81 12.87
CA GLY A 51 3.24 -15.56 14.00
C GLY A 51 3.02 -14.85 15.34
N LYS A 52 3.86 -15.19 16.32
CA LYS A 52 3.78 -14.62 17.68
C LYS A 52 4.27 -13.17 17.78
N THR A 53 5.09 -12.72 16.83
CA THR A 53 5.87 -11.48 16.98
C THR A 53 5.44 -10.37 16.04
N TYR A 54 4.61 -10.66 15.06
CA TYR A 54 4.19 -9.72 14.02
C TYR A 54 5.37 -9.08 13.25
N LEU A 55 5.12 -8.01 12.51
CA LEU A 55 6.18 -7.29 11.81
C LEU A 55 6.96 -6.37 12.76
N PRO A 56 8.29 -6.24 12.58
CA PRO A 56 9.08 -5.30 13.38
C PRO A 56 8.69 -3.83 13.12
N ARG A 57 8.16 -3.55 11.93
CA ARG A 57 7.67 -2.23 11.54
C ARG A 57 6.57 -2.36 10.49
N LYS A 58 5.76 -1.28 10.29
CA LYS A 58 4.75 -1.21 9.23
C LYS A 58 5.37 -1.54 7.86
N LEU A 59 4.61 -2.22 7.02
CA LEU A 59 4.92 -2.50 5.63
C LEU A 59 3.80 -1.89 4.77
N LYS A 60 4.17 -1.08 3.79
CA LYS A 60 3.23 -0.44 2.86
C LYS A 60 3.28 -1.17 1.54
N THR A 61 2.10 -1.58 1.06
CA THR A 61 1.96 -2.26 -0.23
C THR A 61 1.16 -1.39 -1.19
N VAL A 62 1.58 -1.33 -2.44
CA VAL A 62 0.88 -0.60 -3.51
C VAL A 62 0.78 -1.45 -4.76
N VAL A 63 -0.27 -1.22 -5.53
CA VAL A 63 -0.45 -1.74 -6.90
C VAL A 63 -0.52 -0.55 -7.83
N VAL A 64 0.25 -0.55 -8.89
CA VAL A 64 0.32 0.56 -9.85
C VAL A 64 0.03 0.08 -11.26
N LEU A 65 -0.69 0.91 -12.00
CA LEU A 65 -1.09 0.65 -13.38
C LEU A 65 -0.36 1.65 -14.31
N PRO A 66 0.68 1.24 -15.04
CA PRO A 66 1.29 2.11 -16.04
C PRO A 66 0.25 2.64 -17.05
N PRO A 67 0.42 3.83 -17.61
CA PRO A 67 1.64 4.66 -17.57
C PRO A 67 1.71 5.64 -16.39
N ASN A 68 0.81 5.58 -15.40
CA ASN A 68 0.78 6.53 -14.29
C ASN A 68 1.37 5.90 -13.02
N ASN A 69 2.24 6.65 -12.33
CA ASN A 69 2.71 6.31 -10.98
C ASN A 69 2.11 7.30 -9.97
N ASP A 70 0.83 7.12 -9.66
CA ASP A 70 0.05 7.97 -8.75
C ASP A 70 0.11 7.52 -7.28
N VAL A 71 0.83 6.42 -7.00
CA VAL A 71 0.97 5.81 -5.68
C VAL A 71 2.39 5.89 -5.11
N ASP A 72 3.28 6.67 -5.73
CA ASP A 72 4.70 6.75 -5.32
C ASP A 72 5.34 5.36 -5.17
N LEU A 73 5.20 4.51 -6.18
CA LEU A 73 5.61 3.11 -6.18
C LEU A 73 6.94 2.87 -5.46
N TYR A 74 7.99 3.57 -5.88
CA TYR A 74 9.35 3.37 -5.37
C TYR A 74 9.57 3.85 -3.94
N ALA A 75 8.60 4.57 -3.35
CA ALA A 75 8.64 5.02 -1.96
C ALA A 75 7.94 4.05 -0.98
N ASN A 76 7.50 2.88 -1.47
CA ASN A 76 6.77 1.88 -0.70
C ASN A 76 7.59 0.63 -0.46
N ASP A 77 7.27 -0.09 0.64
CA ASP A 77 8.03 -1.27 1.06
C ASP A 77 7.85 -2.43 0.08
N LEU A 78 6.67 -2.57 -0.50
CA LEU A 78 6.29 -3.59 -1.49
C LEU A 78 5.43 -2.94 -2.58
N GLY A 79 5.72 -3.22 -3.84
CA GLY A 79 4.94 -2.72 -4.96
C GLY A 79 4.73 -3.77 -6.04
N PHE A 80 3.58 -3.68 -6.71
CA PHE A 80 3.22 -4.51 -7.86
C PHE A 80 2.93 -3.60 -9.05
N ILE A 81 3.74 -3.71 -10.11
CA ILE A 81 3.59 -2.96 -11.36
C ILE A 81 2.86 -3.86 -12.35
N ALA A 82 1.63 -3.51 -12.71
CA ALA A 82 0.89 -4.27 -13.72
C ALA A 82 1.62 -4.25 -15.07
N ILE A 83 1.79 -5.41 -15.66
CA ILE A 83 2.32 -5.58 -17.01
C ILE A 83 1.14 -5.88 -17.94
N ILE A 84 1.01 -5.05 -18.97
CA ILE A 84 -0.15 -5.05 -19.86
C ILE A 84 0.29 -5.45 -21.25
N GLU A 85 -0.35 -6.47 -21.81
CA GLU A 85 -0.23 -6.88 -23.20
C GLU A 85 -1.64 -7.08 -23.77
N ASP A 86 -1.90 -6.55 -24.95
CA ASP A 86 -3.21 -6.65 -25.63
C ASP A 86 -4.41 -6.28 -24.74
N ASP A 87 -4.30 -5.13 -24.03
CA ASP A 87 -5.30 -4.61 -23.10
C ASP A 87 -5.66 -5.55 -21.93
N LYS A 88 -4.75 -6.45 -21.56
CA LYS A 88 -4.91 -7.37 -20.43
C LYS A 88 -3.70 -7.31 -19.51
N ILE A 89 -3.95 -7.44 -18.22
CA ILE A 89 -2.87 -7.63 -17.24
C ILE A 89 -2.40 -9.09 -17.33
N ILE A 90 -1.15 -9.28 -17.75
CA ILE A 90 -0.52 -10.61 -17.87
C ILE A 90 0.25 -11.02 -16.61
N GLY A 91 0.50 -10.09 -15.70
CA GLY A 91 1.21 -10.30 -14.45
C GLY A 91 1.73 -8.99 -13.88
N TYR A 92 2.62 -9.11 -12.91
CA TYR A 92 3.14 -7.95 -12.16
C TYR A 92 4.64 -8.05 -11.96
N ASN A 93 5.36 -6.95 -12.24
CA ASN A 93 6.69 -6.81 -11.68
C ASN A 93 6.58 -6.47 -10.19
N VAL A 94 7.40 -7.10 -9.39
CA VAL A 94 7.44 -6.93 -7.93
C VAL A 94 8.57 -6.00 -7.55
N THR A 95 8.30 -4.98 -6.74
CA THR A 95 9.32 -4.07 -6.20
C THR A 95 9.37 -4.15 -4.68
N VAL A 96 10.56 -4.04 -4.10
CA VAL A 96 10.77 -4.19 -2.65
C VAL A 96 11.74 -3.15 -2.08
N GLY A 97 11.54 -2.78 -0.84
CA GLY A 97 12.53 -2.03 -0.04
C GLY A 97 12.54 -0.53 -0.26
N GLY A 98 11.45 0.06 -0.72
CA GLY A 98 11.33 1.51 -0.81
C GLY A 98 10.91 2.17 0.51
N GLY A 99 11.30 3.44 0.66
CA GLY A 99 10.88 4.25 1.80
C GLY A 99 11.65 5.54 1.94
N MET A 100 10.95 6.66 1.84
CA MET A 100 11.57 8.00 1.84
C MET A 100 11.79 8.55 3.26
N GLY A 101 11.15 7.96 4.28
CA GLY A 101 11.26 8.47 5.66
C GLY A 101 12.67 8.36 6.22
N MET A 102 13.14 9.46 6.81
CA MET A 102 14.36 9.54 7.59
C MET A 102 14.12 10.38 8.85
N SER A 103 14.94 10.22 9.87
CA SER A 103 14.89 11.02 11.10
C SER A 103 16.03 12.03 11.08
N HIS A 104 15.72 13.28 11.42
CA HIS A 104 16.75 14.33 11.50
C HIS A 104 17.87 13.93 12.47
N ASN A 105 19.12 14.20 12.11
CA ASN A 105 20.32 13.86 12.86
C ASN A 105 20.47 12.35 13.21
N GLN A 106 19.92 11.46 12.38
CA GLN A 106 20.07 10.02 12.55
C GLN A 106 20.61 9.42 11.24
N GLU A 107 21.92 9.33 11.11
CA GLU A 107 22.64 8.83 9.92
C GLU A 107 22.21 7.40 9.53
N LYS A 108 21.80 6.59 10.51
CA LYS A 108 21.30 5.23 10.30
C LYS A 108 19.96 5.19 9.57
N THR A 109 19.27 6.34 9.42
CA THR A 109 18.01 6.44 8.72
C THR A 109 18.17 7.26 7.44
N PHE A 110 17.84 6.69 6.31
CA PHE A 110 18.00 7.32 5.00
C PHE A 110 16.86 6.97 4.05
N PRO A 111 16.57 7.80 3.05
CA PRO A 111 15.62 7.47 2.00
C PRO A 111 16.21 6.39 1.08
N ARG A 112 15.36 5.48 0.62
CA ARG A 112 15.71 4.43 -0.34
C ARG A 112 14.57 4.24 -1.34
N LEU A 113 14.92 4.10 -2.61
CA LEU A 113 13.97 3.67 -3.63
C LEU A 113 13.88 2.14 -3.64
N ALA A 114 12.71 1.62 -3.99
CA ALA A 114 12.51 0.19 -4.14
C ALA A 114 13.25 -0.38 -5.35
N ASP A 115 13.79 -1.58 -5.21
CA ASP A 115 14.38 -2.35 -6.29
C ASP A 115 13.33 -3.29 -6.91
N ILE A 116 13.55 -3.67 -8.16
CA ILE A 116 12.74 -4.69 -8.83
C ILE A 116 13.25 -6.07 -8.42
N LEU A 117 12.37 -6.89 -7.85
CA LEU A 117 12.67 -8.23 -7.39
C LEU A 117 12.53 -9.28 -8.50
N GLY A 118 11.52 -9.14 -9.36
CA GLY A 118 11.20 -10.06 -10.44
C GLY A 118 9.79 -9.87 -10.96
N PHE A 119 9.25 -10.85 -11.67
CA PHE A 119 7.91 -10.87 -12.22
C PHE A 119 7.14 -12.10 -11.72
N CYS A 120 5.84 -11.92 -11.43
CA CYS A 120 4.92 -12.98 -11.06
C CYS A 120 3.61 -12.90 -11.86
N LEU A 121 2.92 -14.05 -11.98
CA LEU A 121 1.60 -14.14 -12.60
C LEU A 121 0.50 -13.58 -11.67
N PRO A 122 -0.70 -13.24 -12.19
CA PRO A 122 -1.77 -12.66 -11.38
C PRO A 122 -2.22 -13.53 -10.21
N ASP A 123 -2.24 -14.84 -10.38
CA ASP A 123 -2.61 -15.84 -9.37
C ASP A 123 -1.53 -16.06 -8.29
N GLN A 124 -0.31 -15.60 -8.53
CA GLN A 124 0.82 -15.71 -7.60
C GLN A 124 0.97 -14.49 -6.68
N VAL A 125 0.29 -13.38 -6.96
CA VAL A 125 0.52 -12.08 -6.28
C VAL A 125 0.36 -12.15 -4.77
N THR A 126 -0.69 -12.81 -4.28
CA THR A 126 -0.95 -12.93 -2.84
C THR A 126 0.09 -13.79 -2.13
N ASP A 127 0.52 -14.87 -2.77
CA ASP A 127 1.58 -15.74 -2.24
C ASP A 127 2.92 -15.00 -2.19
N VAL A 128 3.30 -14.32 -3.27
CA VAL A 128 4.50 -13.49 -3.31
C VAL A 128 4.47 -12.40 -2.24
N ALA A 129 3.34 -11.71 -2.05
CA ALA A 129 3.18 -10.72 -1.01
C ALA A 129 3.37 -11.32 0.39
N GLU A 130 2.79 -12.50 0.66
CA GLU A 130 2.95 -13.21 1.93
C GLU A 130 4.41 -13.62 2.19
N LYS A 131 5.12 -14.15 1.18
CA LYS A 131 6.51 -14.58 1.39
C LYS A 131 7.45 -13.39 1.61
N ILE A 132 7.20 -12.24 0.99
CA ILE A 132 7.93 -10.99 1.28
C ILE A 132 7.64 -10.52 2.71
N VAL A 133 6.38 -10.50 3.13
CA VAL A 133 5.96 -10.12 4.48
C VAL A 133 6.58 -11.04 5.53
N THR A 134 6.51 -12.36 5.32
CA THR A 134 7.06 -13.33 6.27
C THR A 134 8.59 -13.31 6.30
N THR A 135 9.26 -12.99 5.19
CA THR A 135 10.71 -12.73 5.17
C THR A 135 11.05 -11.52 6.05
N GLN A 136 10.33 -10.41 5.91
CA GLN A 136 10.52 -9.25 6.78
C GLN A 136 10.17 -9.53 8.24
N ARG A 137 9.14 -10.33 8.50
CA ARG A 137 8.79 -10.78 9.85
C ARG A 137 9.96 -11.48 10.53
N ASP A 138 10.62 -12.39 9.82
CA ASP A 138 11.63 -13.27 10.41
C ASP A 138 13.01 -12.63 10.48
N TYR A 139 13.37 -11.76 9.53
CA TYR A 139 14.71 -11.20 9.38
C TYR A 139 14.82 -9.70 9.63
N GLY A 140 13.70 -8.98 9.77
CA GLY A 140 13.73 -7.56 10.08
C GLY A 140 14.24 -7.27 11.48
N ASP A 141 15.01 -6.19 11.63
CA ASP A 141 15.57 -5.78 12.91
C ASP A 141 14.47 -5.44 13.93
N ARG A 142 14.55 -6.08 15.10
CA ARG A 142 13.63 -5.84 16.23
C ARG A 142 14.33 -5.13 17.38
N THR A 143 15.65 -4.95 17.30
CA THR A 143 16.47 -4.35 18.36
C THR A 143 16.53 -2.83 18.22
N ASP A 144 16.58 -2.32 16.99
CA ASP A 144 16.56 -0.89 16.70
C ASP A 144 15.31 -0.51 15.87
N ARG A 145 14.32 0.11 16.54
CA ARG A 145 13.09 0.57 15.89
C ARG A 145 13.34 1.54 14.72
N LYS A 146 14.46 2.25 14.68
CA LYS A 146 14.84 3.17 13.61
C LYS A 146 15.37 2.44 12.39
N HIS A 147 15.84 1.19 12.57
CA HIS A 147 16.39 0.33 11.51
C HIS A 147 15.49 -0.86 11.14
N ALA A 148 14.23 -0.86 11.59
CA ALA A 148 13.31 -2.01 11.52
C ALA A 148 12.47 -2.11 10.23
N ARG A 149 12.61 -1.18 9.25
CA ARG A 149 11.85 -1.24 7.99
C ARG A 149 12.49 -2.19 6.99
N LEU A 150 11.65 -2.73 6.06
CA LEU A 150 12.07 -3.64 5.00
C LEU A 150 13.27 -3.10 4.18
N LYS A 151 13.31 -1.80 3.90
CA LYS A 151 14.42 -1.18 3.16
C LYS A 151 15.78 -1.45 3.80
N TYR A 152 15.86 -1.50 5.12
CA TYR A 152 17.10 -1.77 5.84
C TYR A 152 17.45 -3.25 5.82
N THR A 153 16.46 -4.13 5.90
CA THR A 153 16.69 -5.58 5.76
C THR A 153 17.31 -5.91 4.40
N ILE A 154 16.85 -5.23 3.34
CA ILE A 154 17.40 -5.41 1.99
C ILE A 154 18.79 -4.77 1.87
N GLU A 155 19.00 -3.58 2.45
CA GLU A 155 20.30 -2.90 2.43
C GLU A 155 21.38 -3.71 3.15
N ASP A 156 21.05 -4.26 4.31
CA ASP A 156 21.99 -5.01 5.15
C ASP A 156 22.33 -6.39 4.56
N ARG A 157 21.38 -7.05 3.88
CA ARG A 157 21.53 -8.43 3.40
C ARG A 157 21.76 -8.55 1.89
N GLY A 158 21.45 -7.51 1.15
CA GLY A 158 21.47 -7.49 -0.31
C GLY A 158 20.19 -7.99 -0.96
N LEU A 159 19.90 -7.45 -2.16
CA LEU A 159 18.71 -7.81 -2.94
C LEU A 159 18.72 -9.29 -3.37
N ASP A 160 19.87 -9.80 -3.79
CA ASP A 160 20.00 -11.19 -4.24
C ASP A 160 19.70 -12.19 -3.11
N TRP A 161 20.21 -11.89 -1.90
CA TRP A 161 19.88 -12.68 -0.73
C TRP A 161 18.37 -12.66 -0.46
N PHE A 162 17.75 -11.47 -0.51
CA PHE A 162 16.33 -11.30 -0.24
C PHE A 162 15.48 -12.05 -1.26
N ARG A 163 15.85 -11.96 -2.56
CA ARG A 163 15.21 -12.72 -3.64
C ARG A 163 15.28 -14.22 -3.39
N ASN A 164 16.47 -14.75 -3.12
CA ASN A 164 16.68 -16.16 -2.87
C ASN A 164 15.85 -16.67 -1.67
N GLU A 165 15.75 -15.89 -0.61
CA GLU A 165 14.96 -16.25 0.57
C GLU A 165 13.45 -16.27 0.24
N VAL A 166 12.96 -15.28 -0.50
CA VAL A 166 11.56 -15.24 -0.95
C VAL A 166 11.26 -16.44 -1.88
N GLU A 167 12.10 -16.71 -2.87
CA GLU A 167 11.95 -17.82 -3.79
C GLU A 167 12.01 -19.19 -3.09
N SER A 168 12.87 -19.32 -2.07
CA SER A 168 12.92 -20.53 -1.23
C SER A 168 11.60 -20.79 -0.50
N ARG A 169 10.94 -19.72 -0.04
CA ARG A 169 9.62 -19.82 0.63
C ARG A 169 8.48 -20.06 -0.35
N LEU A 170 8.60 -19.54 -1.57
CA LEU A 170 7.64 -19.78 -2.65
C LEU A 170 7.70 -21.22 -3.18
N GLY A 171 8.88 -21.84 -3.18
CA GLY A 171 9.13 -23.14 -3.82
C GLY A 171 9.27 -23.05 -5.34
N TYR A 172 9.30 -21.83 -5.90
CA TYR A 172 9.56 -21.54 -7.31
C TYR A 172 10.33 -20.22 -7.45
N GLN A 173 10.91 -20.00 -8.65
CA GLN A 173 11.64 -18.78 -8.96
C GLN A 173 10.72 -17.73 -9.58
N LEU A 174 10.92 -16.48 -9.22
CA LEU A 174 10.30 -15.36 -9.92
C LEU A 174 10.91 -15.23 -11.31
N ALA A 175 10.08 -14.97 -12.30
CA ALA A 175 10.57 -14.71 -13.65
C ALA A 175 11.36 -13.38 -13.69
N GLU A 176 12.09 -13.16 -14.79
CA GLU A 176 12.73 -11.86 -15.03
C GLU A 176 11.68 -10.76 -15.19
N ALA A 177 12.02 -9.57 -14.70
CA ALA A 177 11.15 -8.41 -14.81
C ALA A 177 10.84 -8.08 -16.27
N ARG A 178 9.58 -7.73 -16.54
CA ARG A 178 9.12 -7.32 -17.86
C ARG A 178 9.33 -5.83 -18.07
N PRO A 179 9.52 -5.36 -19.31
CA PRO A 179 9.57 -3.95 -19.62
C PRO A 179 8.28 -3.22 -19.23
N PHE A 180 8.42 -2.02 -18.71
CA PHE A 180 7.31 -1.11 -18.42
C PHE A 180 7.79 0.34 -18.54
N HIS A 181 6.85 1.28 -18.59
CA HIS A 181 7.16 2.70 -18.69
C HIS A 181 6.14 3.53 -17.92
N PHE A 182 6.63 4.51 -17.17
CA PHE A 182 5.80 5.56 -16.56
C PHE A 182 5.98 6.88 -17.32
N GLU A 183 4.86 7.51 -17.68
CA GLU A 183 4.83 8.83 -18.33
C GLU A 183 4.61 9.93 -17.29
N HIS A 184 3.89 9.61 -16.20
CA HIS A 184 3.51 10.58 -15.18
C HIS A 184 3.73 10.03 -13.76
N ASN A 185 4.08 10.95 -12.86
CA ASN A 185 4.06 10.73 -11.42
C ASN A 185 3.00 11.64 -10.77
N GLY A 186 2.30 11.12 -9.77
CA GLY A 186 1.27 11.85 -9.04
C GLY A 186 -0.06 11.91 -9.77
N ASP A 187 -0.90 12.85 -9.36
CA ASP A 187 -2.29 12.93 -9.81
C ASP A 187 -2.42 13.57 -11.19
N ARG A 188 -3.37 13.11 -11.97
CA ARG A 188 -3.79 13.77 -13.22
C ARG A 188 -4.86 14.79 -12.88
N TYR A 189 -4.51 16.09 -12.98
CA TYR A 189 -5.43 17.18 -12.71
C TYR A 189 -6.36 17.46 -13.89
N GLY A 190 -7.53 18.03 -13.56
CA GLY A 190 -8.53 18.42 -14.55
C GLY A 190 -9.55 17.33 -14.82
N TRP A 191 -10.23 17.45 -15.95
CA TRP A 191 -11.32 16.59 -16.35
C TRP A 191 -10.84 15.34 -17.07
N VAL A 192 -11.44 14.21 -16.75
CA VAL A 192 -11.26 12.92 -17.41
C VAL A 192 -12.61 12.26 -17.54
N ASP A 193 -12.95 11.77 -18.73
CA ASP A 193 -14.17 11.01 -18.98
C ASP A 193 -13.89 9.51 -18.88
N ASP A 194 -14.87 8.76 -18.37
CA ASP A 194 -14.80 7.30 -18.31
C ASP A 194 -15.54 6.65 -19.52
N GLU A 195 -15.41 5.34 -19.66
CA GLU A 195 -16.04 4.56 -20.73
C GLU A 195 -17.58 4.53 -20.62
N ASN A 196 -18.15 4.91 -19.50
CA ASN A 196 -19.59 4.97 -19.26
C ASN A 196 -20.17 6.36 -19.54
N GLY A 197 -19.34 7.31 -19.96
CA GLY A 197 -19.74 8.69 -20.25
C GLY A 197 -19.82 9.59 -19.02
N ASN A 198 -19.39 9.14 -17.84
CA ASN A 198 -19.26 10.01 -16.68
C ASN A 198 -17.95 10.79 -16.74
N SER A 199 -17.97 11.99 -16.19
CA SER A 199 -16.78 12.82 -16.03
C SER A 199 -16.25 12.76 -14.59
N HIS A 200 -14.95 12.91 -14.46
CA HIS A 200 -14.22 12.98 -13.18
C HIS A 200 -13.38 14.24 -13.17
N LEU A 201 -13.43 15.01 -12.09
CA LEU A 201 -12.64 16.24 -11.95
C LEU A 201 -11.64 16.08 -10.81
N THR A 202 -10.37 16.06 -11.13
CA THR A 202 -9.28 16.08 -10.14
C THR A 202 -8.85 17.51 -9.83
N LEU A 203 -8.99 17.90 -8.57
CA LEU A 203 -8.64 19.21 -8.05
C LEU A 203 -7.33 19.15 -7.28
N TYR A 204 -6.42 20.11 -7.56
CA TYR A 204 -5.28 20.34 -6.71
C TYR A 204 -5.70 21.02 -5.40
N ILE A 205 -5.34 20.43 -4.28
CA ILE A 205 -5.61 20.97 -2.94
C ILE A 205 -4.28 21.37 -2.30
N GLN A 206 -4.04 22.66 -2.23
CA GLN A 206 -2.78 23.19 -1.67
C GLN A 206 -2.56 22.68 -0.24
N ASN A 207 -1.47 21.96 -0.03
CA ASN A 207 -1.10 21.31 1.24
C ASN A 207 -2.20 20.39 1.82
N GLY A 208 -3.12 19.89 1.01
CA GLY A 208 -4.25 19.09 1.47
C GLY A 208 -5.28 19.84 2.32
N CYS A 209 -5.25 21.16 2.32
CA CYS A 209 -6.12 22.00 3.16
C CYS A 209 -7.20 22.69 2.32
N VAL A 210 -8.45 22.29 2.49
CA VAL A 210 -9.61 22.92 1.85
C VAL A 210 -10.01 24.15 2.67
N LEU A 211 -9.73 25.33 2.16
CA LEU A 211 -9.96 26.60 2.82
C LEU A 211 -10.76 27.55 1.93
N ASP A 212 -11.50 28.48 2.57
CA ASP A 212 -12.04 29.65 1.89
C ASP A 212 -11.00 30.77 1.96
N GLN A 213 -10.64 31.30 0.81
CA GLN A 213 -9.84 32.51 0.66
C GLN A 213 -10.71 33.59 0.01
N GLU A 214 -10.38 34.87 0.24
CA GLU A 214 -11.20 35.99 -0.23
C GLU A 214 -11.50 35.95 -1.75
N ALA A 215 -10.52 35.55 -2.54
CA ALA A 215 -10.67 35.44 -4.02
C ALA A 215 -11.12 34.04 -4.49
N PHE A 216 -11.07 33.01 -3.63
CA PHE A 216 -11.37 31.65 -4.01
C PHE A 216 -11.95 30.83 -2.83
N PRO A 217 -13.29 30.87 -2.65
CA PRO A 217 -13.97 30.18 -1.56
C PRO A 217 -14.12 28.67 -1.82
N MET A 218 -13.02 27.92 -1.85
CA MET A 218 -12.98 26.51 -2.24
C MET A 218 -13.83 25.64 -1.32
N ARG A 219 -13.75 25.82 0.02
CA ARG A 219 -14.52 25.03 0.97
C ARG A 219 -16.02 25.22 0.79
N THR A 220 -16.45 26.48 0.64
CA THR A 220 -17.85 26.80 0.39
C THR A 220 -18.30 26.22 -0.94
N GLY A 221 -17.52 26.36 -2.01
CA GLY A 221 -17.86 25.81 -3.32
C GLY A 221 -17.99 24.27 -3.30
N LEU A 222 -17.04 23.56 -2.69
CA LEU A 222 -17.11 22.11 -2.55
C LEU A 222 -18.29 21.66 -1.70
N ARG A 223 -18.67 22.42 -0.67
CA ARG A 223 -19.86 22.16 0.13
C ARG A 223 -21.14 22.30 -0.68
N GLU A 224 -21.23 23.30 -1.55
CA GLU A 224 -22.41 23.46 -2.42
C GLU A 224 -22.48 22.35 -3.47
N ILE A 225 -21.35 21.97 -4.06
CA ILE A 225 -21.27 20.80 -4.94
C ILE A 225 -21.75 19.53 -4.23
N ALA A 226 -21.27 19.29 -3.01
CA ALA A 226 -21.61 18.09 -2.25
C ALA A 226 -23.11 17.98 -1.89
N LYS A 227 -23.88 19.06 -1.97
CA LYS A 227 -25.34 19.02 -1.75
C LYS A 227 -26.14 18.48 -2.96
N ILE A 228 -25.55 18.57 -4.14
CA ILE A 228 -26.22 18.23 -5.39
C ILE A 228 -25.54 17.08 -6.16
N HIS A 229 -24.30 16.75 -5.80
CA HIS A 229 -23.52 15.70 -6.44
C HIS A 229 -23.96 14.33 -5.94
N GLU A 230 -24.36 13.44 -6.87
CA GLU A 230 -24.83 12.08 -6.58
C GLU A 230 -23.72 11.01 -6.74
N GLY A 231 -22.54 11.41 -7.21
CA GLY A 231 -21.37 10.53 -7.35
C GLY A 231 -20.47 10.52 -6.10
N ASP A 232 -19.19 10.28 -6.29
CA ASP A 232 -18.22 10.10 -5.20
C ASP A 232 -17.30 11.31 -5.04
N PHE A 233 -16.82 11.51 -3.80
CA PHE A 233 -15.63 12.30 -3.49
C PHE A 233 -14.51 11.33 -3.10
N ARG A 234 -13.39 11.34 -3.84
CA ARG A 234 -12.25 10.45 -3.61
C ARG A 234 -11.02 11.27 -3.25
N LEU A 235 -10.32 10.85 -2.21
CA LEU A 235 -9.03 11.43 -1.83
C LEU A 235 -7.91 10.71 -2.57
N THR A 236 -6.90 11.47 -3.01
CA THR A 236 -5.72 10.89 -3.63
C THR A 236 -4.60 10.66 -2.62
N GLY A 237 -3.64 9.81 -2.95
CA GLY A 237 -2.42 9.60 -2.16
C GLY A 237 -1.58 10.87 -1.99
N ASN A 238 -1.78 11.88 -2.85
CA ASN A 238 -1.08 13.17 -2.84
C ASN A 238 -1.88 14.29 -2.15
N GLN A 239 -2.89 13.94 -1.34
CA GLN A 239 -3.72 14.87 -0.56
C GLN A 239 -4.60 15.78 -1.43
N ASN A 240 -4.96 15.33 -2.63
CA ASN A 240 -5.85 16.02 -3.55
C ASN A 240 -7.24 15.39 -3.55
N LEU A 241 -8.17 15.98 -4.31
CA LEU A 241 -9.57 15.56 -4.34
C LEU A 241 -10.04 15.29 -5.77
N ILE A 242 -10.74 14.16 -5.94
CA ILE A 242 -11.45 13.85 -7.17
C ILE A 242 -12.95 13.92 -6.89
N ILE A 243 -13.67 14.74 -7.67
CA ILE A 243 -15.12 14.68 -7.78
C ILE A 243 -15.39 13.68 -8.90
N ALA A 244 -15.91 12.51 -8.55
CA ALA A 244 -15.99 11.37 -9.45
C ALA A 244 -17.45 11.00 -9.77
N ASN A 245 -17.65 10.36 -10.93
CA ASN A 245 -18.97 9.91 -11.40
C ASN A 245 -19.95 11.08 -11.59
N ILE A 246 -19.49 12.15 -12.22
CA ILE A 246 -20.34 13.28 -12.61
C ILE A 246 -21.10 12.85 -13.88
N SER A 247 -22.41 12.72 -13.77
CA SER A 247 -23.26 12.34 -14.90
C SER A 247 -23.27 13.44 -15.97
N PRO A 248 -23.29 13.10 -17.26
CA PRO A 248 -23.52 14.07 -18.33
C PRO A 248 -24.88 14.76 -18.15
N ILE A 249 -24.93 16.05 -18.51
CA ILE A 249 -26.15 16.88 -18.49
C ILE A 249 -27.06 16.51 -19.67
#